data_7b46aafd521a27c90f2fbc58d8e5642c
#
_entry.id   7b46aafd521a27c90f2fbc58d8e5642c
#
_cell.length_a   1.000
_cell.length_b   1.000
_cell.length_c   1.000
_cell.angle_alpha   90.00
_cell.angle_beta   90.00
_cell.angle_gamma   90.00
#
_symmetry.space_group_name_H-M   'P 1'
#
loop_
_entity.id
_entity.type
_entity.pdbx_description
1 polymer ?
#
loop_
_entity_poly.entity_id
_entity_poly.type
_entity_poly.pdbx_seq_one_letter_code
_entity_poly.pdbx_strand_id
1 'polypeptide(L)'
;YVALFDTVTKERTYLLNIDEVETRGVFFADSENIIIRASDTKFVPGYRGEFLYSGAYGYNLKTKKLKFLLRGTDNIYPAQGGLGKIVGHDDESGYIFMPAWMGDRYSDPNYSLLRVNMKTGKGRRFKSGNGDTIDWFVDTDGTVLAREDYNNQYDAYKIYTYINGNRELVY
;
A
#
# COMPACT_ATOMS: atom_id res chain seq x y z
N TYR A 1 -0.66 13.75 -15.66
CA TYR A 1 -0.23 12.74 -16.64
C TYR A 1 0.99 11.99 -16.15
N VAL A 2 1.05 10.67 -16.42
CA VAL A 2 2.24 9.84 -16.26
C VAL A 2 2.73 9.46 -17.65
N ALA A 3 3.99 9.81 -17.98
CA ALA A 3 4.60 9.48 -19.27
C ALA A 3 5.74 8.48 -19.06
N LEU A 4 5.80 7.47 -19.92
CA LEU A 4 6.88 6.50 -19.98
C LEU A 4 7.68 6.70 -21.25
N PHE A 5 8.99 6.69 -21.11
CA PHE A 5 9.92 6.82 -22.22
C PHE A 5 10.84 5.59 -22.27
N ASP A 6 11.08 5.12 -23.46
CA ASP A 6 12.17 4.17 -23.70
C ASP A 6 13.50 4.89 -23.53
N THR A 7 14.39 4.35 -22.71
CA THR A 7 15.68 5.00 -22.42
C THR A 7 16.70 4.84 -23.55
N VAL A 8 16.49 3.89 -24.46
CA VAL A 8 17.34 3.63 -25.62
C VAL A 8 16.89 4.46 -26.81
N THR A 9 15.64 4.33 -27.21
CA THR A 9 15.10 5.04 -28.38
C THR A 9 14.75 6.48 -28.11
N LYS A 10 14.61 6.87 -26.83
CA LYS A 10 14.14 8.18 -26.37
C LYS A 10 12.70 8.50 -26.79
N GLU A 11 11.99 7.52 -27.26
CA GLU A 11 10.60 7.69 -27.66
C GLU A 11 9.64 7.53 -26.49
N ARG A 12 8.56 8.28 -26.51
CA ARG A 12 7.48 8.13 -25.55
C ARG A 12 6.67 6.88 -25.89
N THR A 13 6.72 5.89 -25.00
CA THR A 13 5.99 4.64 -25.18
C THR A 13 4.57 4.70 -24.65
N TYR A 14 4.34 5.50 -23.60
CA TYR A 14 3.03 5.65 -22.96
C TYR A 14 2.77 7.06 -22.48
N LEU A 15 1.49 7.43 -22.51
CA LEU A 15 0.93 8.56 -21.78
C LEU A 15 -0.34 8.07 -21.08
N LEU A 16 -0.31 8.03 -19.75
CA LEU A 16 -1.46 7.70 -18.93
C LEU A 16 -2.04 8.99 -18.37
N ASN A 17 -3.30 9.26 -18.68
CA ASN A 17 -4.05 10.33 -18.06
C ASN A 17 -4.70 9.79 -16.78
N ILE A 18 -4.39 10.40 -15.63
CA ILE A 18 -5.02 10.14 -14.35
C ILE A 18 -5.69 11.43 -13.96
N ASP A 19 -6.87 11.65 -14.52
CA ASP A 19 -7.67 12.83 -14.22
C ASP A 19 -8.20 12.78 -12.79
N GLU A 20 -8.41 13.94 -12.21
CA GLU A 20 -9.06 14.15 -10.90
C GLU A 20 -8.24 13.75 -9.66
N VAL A 21 -7.00 13.26 -9.80
CA VAL A 21 -6.16 12.92 -8.65
C VAL A 21 -4.77 13.52 -8.76
N GLU A 22 -4.20 13.89 -7.63
CA GLU A 22 -2.83 14.37 -7.55
C GLU A 22 -1.85 13.19 -7.49
N THR A 23 -0.99 13.05 -8.49
CA THR A 23 0.04 12.02 -8.51
C THR A 23 1.13 12.32 -7.49
N ARG A 24 1.35 11.43 -6.56
CA ARG A 24 2.33 11.55 -5.45
C ARG A 24 3.63 10.78 -5.70
N GLY A 25 3.62 9.84 -6.61
CA GLY A 25 4.80 9.07 -6.98
C GLY A 25 4.48 7.97 -7.98
N VAL A 26 5.49 7.62 -8.77
CA VAL A 26 5.41 6.55 -9.77
C VAL A 26 6.70 5.73 -9.68
N PHE A 27 6.58 4.40 -9.66
CA PHE A 27 7.73 3.50 -9.68
C PHE A 27 7.37 2.16 -10.32
N PHE A 28 8.39 1.42 -10.76
CA PHE A 28 8.22 0.07 -11.27
C PHE A 28 8.08 -0.90 -10.10
N ALA A 29 7.07 -1.76 -10.15
CA ALA A 29 6.94 -2.89 -9.25
C ALA A 29 7.69 -4.11 -9.79
N ASP A 30 7.67 -4.25 -11.11
CA ASP A 30 8.40 -5.27 -11.88
C ASP A 30 8.57 -4.78 -13.34
N SER A 31 9.07 -5.63 -14.21
CA SER A 31 9.29 -5.31 -15.64
C SER A 31 8.01 -5.01 -16.44
N GLU A 32 6.85 -5.37 -15.93
CA GLU A 32 5.56 -5.23 -16.63
C GLU A 32 4.56 -4.30 -15.92
N ASN A 33 4.82 -3.99 -14.66
CA ASN A 33 3.88 -3.26 -13.82
C ASN A 33 4.50 -2.03 -13.22
N ILE A 34 3.80 -0.91 -13.32
CA ILE A 34 4.09 0.31 -12.57
C ILE A 34 3.04 0.54 -11.51
N ILE A 35 3.46 1.17 -10.43
CA ILE A 35 2.59 1.62 -9.36
C ILE A 35 2.56 3.14 -9.39
N ILE A 36 1.35 3.68 -9.29
CA ILE A 36 1.10 5.11 -9.24
C ILE A 36 0.43 5.40 -7.91
N ARG A 37 1.12 6.13 -7.05
CA ARG A 37 0.54 6.65 -5.82
C ARG A 37 -0.14 7.96 -6.11
N ALA A 38 -1.36 8.09 -5.62
CA ALA A 38 -2.17 9.29 -5.84
C ALA A 38 -2.91 9.69 -4.57
N SER A 39 -3.26 10.96 -4.50
CA SER A 39 -4.12 11.49 -3.45
C SER A 39 -5.18 12.42 -4.03
N ASP A 40 -6.26 12.55 -3.29
CA ASP A 40 -7.36 13.43 -3.61
C ASP A 40 -7.97 13.96 -2.31
N THR A 41 -8.46 15.19 -2.34
CA THR A 41 -9.12 15.80 -1.20
C THR A 41 -10.63 15.78 -1.43
N LYS A 42 -11.36 15.12 -0.53
CA LYS A 42 -12.80 14.89 -0.67
C LYS A 42 -13.57 15.33 0.55
N PHE A 43 -14.75 15.84 0.28
CA PHE A 43 -15.76 16.03 1.32
C PHE A 43 -16.38 14.69 1.70
N VAL A 44 -16.43 14.39 2.99
CA VAL A 44 -17.06 13.16 3.51
C VAL A 44 -18.39 13.51 4.14
N PRO A 45 -19.52 12.98 3.64
CA PRO A 45 -20.83 13.21 4.22
C PRO A 45 -20.87 12.86 5.71
N GLY A 46 -21.39 13.76 6.52
CA GLY A 46 -21.47 13.59 7.98
C GLY A 46 -20.25 14.11 8.75
N TYR A 47 -19.20 14.54 8.08
CA TYR A 47 -18.04 15.17 8.69
C TYR A 47 -17.89 16.60 8.18
N ARG A 48 -17.34 17.48 9.03
CA ARG A 48 -17.04 18.88 8.61
C ARG A 48 -15.66 18.93 7.98
N GLY A 49 -15.56 19.56 6.79
CA GLY A 49 -14.31 19.78 6.09
C GLY A 49 -14.00 18.75 5.02
N GLU A 50 -12.86 18.94 4.40
CA GLU A 50 -12.31 18.06 3.37
C GLU A 50 -11.21 17.18 3.97
N PHE A 51 -11.13 15.94 3.51
CA PHE A 51 -10.18 14.96 3.99
C PHE A 51 -9.29 14.49 2.84
N LEU A 52 -7.99 14.40 3.12
CA LEU A 52 -7.03 13.86 2.17
C LEU A 52 -7.16 12.32 2.13
N TYR A 53 -7.51 11.82 0.97
CA TYR A 53 -7.49 10.39 0.67
C TYR A 53 -6.28 10.08 -0.19
N SER A 54 -5.57 9.01 0.14
CA SER A 54 -4.49 8.49 -0.69
C SER A 54 -4.76 7.05 -1.08
N GLY A 55 -4.27 6.68 -2.25
CA GLY A 55 -4.41 5.34 -2.78
C GLY A 55 -3.26 5.00 -3.71
N ALA A 56 -3.27 3.78 -4.21
CA ALA A 56 -2.33 3.35 -5.22
C ALA A 56 -3.05 2.63 -6.36
N TYR A 57 -2.55 2.82 -7.56
CA TYR A 57 -2.97 2.15 -8.77
C TYR A 57 -1.84 1.29 -9.29
N GLY A 58 -2.14 0.06 -9.66
CA GLY A 58 -1.28 -0.79 -10.47
C GLY A 58 -1.65 -0.65 -11.93
N TYR A 59 -0.68 -0.39 -12.78
CA TYR A 59 -0.87 -0.33 -14.22
C TYR A 59 0.03 -1.34 -14.91
N ASN A 60 -0.57 -2.25 -15.67
CA ASN A 60 0.17 -3.25 -16.41
C ASN A 60 0.50 -2.74 -17.82
N LEU A 61 1.79 -2.70 -18.16
CA LEU A 61 2.30 -2.15 -19.42
C LEU A 61 1.90 -2.96 -20.65
N LYS A 62 1.74 -4.27 -20.53
CA LYS A 62 1.34 -5.14 -21.64
C LYS A 62 -0.15 -5.06 -21.92
N THR A 63 -0.95 -5.23 -20.87
CA THR A 63 -2.41 -5.29 -21.02
C THR A 63 -3.09 -3.92 -21.01
N LYS A 64 -2.35 -2.85 -20.67
CA LYS A 64 -2.84 -1.47 -20.55
C LYS A 64 -3.96 -1.32 -19.51
N LYS A 65 -4.02 -2.20 -18.54
CA LYS A 65 -5.07 -2.18 -17.52
C LYS A 65 -4.61 -1.47 -16.27
N LEU A 66 -5.41 -0.51 -15.84
CA LEU A 66 -5.29 0.19 -14.57
C LEU A 66 -6.16 -0.50 -13.51
N LYS A 67 -5.61 -0.74 -12.33
CA LYS A 67 -6.31 -1.31 -11.18
C LYS A 67 -6.10 -0.44 -9.96
N PHE A 68 -7.17 -0.05 -9.30
CA PHE A 68 -7.07 0.58 -7.98
C PHE A 68 -6.79 -0.51 -6.94
N LEU A 69 -5.66 -0.39 -6.27
CA LEU A 69 -5.19 -1.39 -5.32
C LEU A 69 -5.98 -1.32 -4.01
N LEU A 70 -6.21 -2.46 -3.40
CA LEU A 70 -7.03 -2.68 -2.20
C LEU A 70 -8.54 -2.42 -2.37
N ARG A 71 -8.99 -1.96 -3.53
CA ARG A 71 -10.43 -1.78 -3.78
C ARG A 71 -11.17 -3.12 -3.73
N GLY A 72 -12.20 -3.18 -2.88
CA GLY A 72 -12.98 -4.41 -2.68
C GLY A 72 -12.22 -5.50 -1.93
N THR A 73 -11.20 -5.14 -1.16
CA THR A 73 -10.57 -5.99 -0.16
C THR A 73 -11.45 -6.01 1.10
N ASP A 74 -11.70 -7.20 1.60
CA ASP A 74 -12.56 -7.38 2.79
C ASP A 74 -11.90 -6.82 4.06
N ASN A 75 -12.73 -6.33 4.97
CA ASN A 75 -12.33 -5.84 6.29
C ASN A 75 -11.33 -4.67 6.29
N ILE A 76 -11.19 -3.94 5.20
CA ILE A 76 -10.50 -2.64 5.22
C ILE A 76 -11.32 -1.69 6.11
N TYR A 77 -10.65 -1.08 7.11
CA TYR A 77 -11.34 -0.15 8.01
C TYR A 77 -11.88 1.06 7.23
N PRO A 78 -13.19 1.32 7.28
CA PRO A 78 -13.83 2.26 6.34
C PRO A 78 -13.47 3.72 6.55
N ALA A 79 -12.98 4.10 7.73
CA ALA A 79 -12.65 5.49 8.05
C ALA A 79 -11.19 5.87 7.76
N GLN A 80 -10.38 4.96 7.20
CA GLN A 80 -9.00 5.32 6.85
C GLN A 80 -8.90 6.07 5.52
N GLY A 81 -8.13 7.14 5.51
CA GLY A 81 -7.82 7.92 4.31
C GLY A 81 -6.54 7.50 3.57
N GLY A 82 -5.68 6.71 4.21
CA GLY A 82 -4.33 6.40 3.73
C GLY A 82 -4.16 4.96 3.24
N LEU A 83 -4.47 4.68 1.97
CA LEU A 83 -4.31 3.34 1.35
C LEU A 83 -3.22 3.29 0.27
N GLY A 84 -2.31 4.27 0.23
CA GLY A 84 -1.30 4.37 -0.82
C GLY A 84 0.12 3.93 -0.42
N LYS A 85 0.33 3.51 0.83
CA LYS A 85 1.66 3.08 1.30
C LYS A 85 1.99 1.70 0.74
N ILE A 86 3.19 1.55 0.19
CA ILE A 86 3.75 0.27 -0.27
C ILE A 86 5.08 0.11 0.45
N VAL A 87 5.28 -1.03 1.07
CA VAL A 87 6.45 -1.34 1.89
C VAL A 87 7.32 -2.44 1.32
N GLY A 88 6.88 -3.09 0.24
CA GLY A 88 7.67 -4.09 -0.46
C GLY A 88 6.93 -4.64 -1.68
N HIS A 89 7.64 -5.39 -2.48
CA HIS A 89 7.12 -6.11 -3.64
C HIS A 89 7.86 -7.45 -3.74
N ASP A 90 7.25 -8.36 -4.43
CA ASP A 90 7.81 -9.67 -4.74
C ASP A 90 7.75 -9.83 -6.25
N ASP A 91 8.90 -9.69 -6.90
CA ASP A 91 9.04 -9.63 -8.35
C ASP A 91 8.64 -10.95 -9.03
N GLU A 92 8.82 -12.08 -8.35
CA GLU A 92 8.52 -13.39 -8.91
C GLU A 92 7.03 -13.71 -8.87
N SER A 93 6.37 -13.33 -7.78
CA SER A 93 4.96 -13.69 -7.55
C SER A 93 3.96 -12.67 -8.09
N GLY A 94 4.41 -11.45 -8.44
CA GLY A 94 3.55 -10.35 -8.88
C GLY A 94 2.65 -9.81 -7.76
N TYR A 95 3.12 -9.89 -6.51
CA TYR A 95 2.48 -9.32 -5.34
C TYR A 95 3.25 -8.11 -4.84
N ILE A 96 2.51 -7.20 -4.23
CA ILE A 96 3.06 -6.08 -3.46
C ILE A 96 2.54 -6.14 -2.02
N PHE A 97 3.25 -5.48 -1.13
CA PHE A 97 2.92 -5.44 0.29
C PHE A 97 2.49 -4.04 0.69
N MET A 98 1.26 -3.94 1.16
CA MET A 98 0.61 -2.69 1.52
C MET A 98 0.05 -2.78 2.93
N PRO A 99 0.48 -1.94 3.86
CA PRO A 99 -0.17 -1.88 5.17
C PRO A 99 -1.48 -1.12 5.10
N ALA A 100 -2.45 -1.57 5.89
CA ALA A 100 -3.73 -0.90 6.06
C ALA A 100 -4.34 -1.20 7.43
N TRP A 101 -5.19 -0.29 7.90
CA TRP A 101 -6.04 -0.53 9.04
C TRP A 101 -7.13 -1.53 8.67
N MET A 102 -7.17 -2.63 9.42
CA MET A 102 -8.11 -3.73 9.22
C MET A 102 -9.07 -3.81 10.41
N GLY A 103 -10.35 -3.90 10.13
CA GLY A 103 -11.40 -3.97 11.14
C GLY A 103 -12.71 -3.48 10.58
N ASP A 104 -13.75 -3.56 11.39
CA ASP A 104 -15.06 -2.97 11.11
C ASP A 104 -15.24 -1.66 11.90
N ARG A 105 -16.40 -1.01 11.70
CA ARG A 105 -16.71 0.26 12.39
C ARG A 105 -16.97 0.13 13.90
N TYR A 106 -17.02 -1.08 14.43
CA TYR A 106 -17.39 -1.38 15.82
C TYR A 106 -16.21 -1.90 16.65
N SER A 107 -15.08 -2.15 16.01
CA SER A 107 -13.89 -2.68 16.68
C SER A 107 -12.69 -1.75 16.48
N ASP A 108 -11.74 -1.79 17.41
CA ASP A 108 -10.48 -1.10 17.25
C ASP A 108 -9.71 -1.72 16.09
N PRO A 109 -9.35 -0.91 15.07
CA PRO A 109 -8.66 -1.44 13.90
C PRO A 109 -7.20 -1.78 14.22
N ASN A 110 -6.68 -2.79 13.53
CA ASN A 110 -5.29 -3.19 13.60
C ASN A 110 -4.55 -2.81 12.31
N TYR A 111 -3.38 -2.17 12.42
CA TYR A 111 -2.57 -1.83 11.25
C TYR A 111 -1.81 -3.06 10.76
N SER A 112 -2.42 -3.76 9.84
CA SER A 112 -1.96 -5.07 9.33
C SER A 112 -1.29 -4.95 7.98
N LEU A 113 -0.36 -5.87 7.69
CA LEU A 113 0.28 -5.99 6.39
C LEU A 113 -0.57 -6.88 5.48
N LEU A 114 -0.90 -6.37 4.30
CA LEU A 114 -1.62 -7.09 3.27
C LEU A 114 -0.70 -7.45 2.12
N ARG A 115 -0.88 -8.65 1.58
CA ARG A 115 -0.31 -9.07 0.30
C ARG A 115 -1.35 -8.82 -0.80
N VAL A 116 -1.02 -7.97 -1.76
CA VAL A 116 -1.93 -7.45 -2.78
C VAL A 116 -1.54 -7.99 -4.15
N ASN A 117 -2.48 -8.63 -4.81
CA ASN A 117 -2.26 -9.17 -6.15
C ASN A 117 -2.40 -8.05 -7.20
N MET A 118 -1.36 -7.77 -7.96
CA MET A 118 -1.32 -6.70 -8.96
C MET A 118 -2.33 -6.90 -10.11
N LYS A 119 -2.66 -8.15 -10.46
CA LYS A 119 -3.61 -8.45 -11.54
C LYS A 119 -5.06 -8.14 -11.16
N THR A 120 -5.41 -8.38 -9.88
CA THR A 120 -6.78 -8.20 -9.40
C THR A 120 -6.98 -6.91 -8.60
N GLY A 121 -5.92 -6.34 -8.02
CA GLY A 121 -5.95 -5.23 -7.07
C GLY A 121 -6.41 -5.62 -5.67
N LYS A 122 -6.78 -6.89 -5.43
CA LYS A 122 -7.28 -7.35 -4.15
C LYS A 122 -6.15 -7.74 -3.21
N GLY A 123 -6.30 -7.36 -1.94
CA GLY A 123 -5.40 -7.72 -0.86
C GLY A 123 -5.94 -8.87 -0.01
N ARG A 124 -5.02 -9.56 0.62
CA ARG A 124 -5.31 -10.50 1.72
C ARG A 124 -4.36 -10.20 2.86
N ARG A 125 -4.86 -10.28 4.10
CA ARG A 125 -4.02 -10.09 5.28
C ARG A 125 -2.89 -11.12 5.29
N PHE A 126 -1.67 -10.63 5.33
CA PHE A 126 -0.44 -11.42 5.33
C PHE A 126 0.13 -11.56 6.74
N LYS A 127 0.22 -10.43 7.46
CA LYS A 127 0.60 -10.39 8.87
C LYS A 127 -0.35 -9.47 9.63
N SER A 128 -0.71 -9.87 10.84
CA SER A 128 -1.50 -9.03 11.74
C SER A 128 -0.59 -8.11 12.54
N GLY A 129 -0.92 -6.84 12.55
CA GLY A 129 -0.42 -5.90 13.53
C GLY A 129 -1.37 -5.76 14.71
N ASN A 130 -1.31 -4.62 15.36
CA ASN A 130 -2.22 -4.21 16.43
C ASN A 130 -2.52 -2.69 16.32
N GLY A 131 -3.15 -2.10 17.32
CA GLY A 131 -3.46 -0.66 17.35
C GLY A 131 -2.24 0.24 17.48
N ASP A 132 -1.14 -0.28 18.01
CA ASP A 132 0.13 0.47 18.18
C ASP A 132 1.04 0.33 16.95
N THR A 133 0.74 -0.57 16.03
CA THR A 133 1.59 -0.79 14.84
C THR A 133 1.60 0.44 13.95
N ILE A 134 2.78 0.96 13.63
CA ILE A 134 2.98 2.15 12.80
C ILE A 134 3.67 1.85 11.48
N ASP A 135 4.50 0.79 11.42
CA ASP A 135 5.17 0.42 10.18
C ASP A 135 5.50 -1.06 10.05
N TRP A 136 5.81 -1.45 8.80
CA TRP A 136 6.22 -2.78 8.38
C TRP A 136 7.40 -2.68 7.41
N PHE A 137 8.34 -3.59 7.53
CA PHE A 137 9.53 -3.69 6.68
C PHE A 137 9.54 -5.05 6.00
N VAL A 138 9.63 -5.03 4.68
CA VAL A 138 9.55 -6.23 3.83
C VAL A 138 10.72 -6.21 2.86
N ASP A 139 11.36 -7.35 2.68
CA ASP A 139 12.46 -7.52 1.72
C ASP A 139 11.93 -7.69 0.28
N THR A 140 12.83 -7.71 -0.68
CA THR A 140 12.54 -7.81 -2.13
C THR A 140 11.96 -9.15 -2.57
N ASP A 141 12.09 -10.19 -1.72
CA ASP A 141 11.49 -11.51 -1.91
C ASP A 141 10.13 -11.66 -1.19
N GLY A 142 9.63 -10.59 -0.58
CA GLY A 142 8.39 -10.62 0.19
C GLY A 142 8.53 -11.11 1.63
N THR A 143 9.75 -11.35 2.11
CA THR A 143 10.00 -11.72 3.50
C THR A 143 9.76 -10.53 4.43
N VAL A 144 8.96 -10.71 5.47
CA VAL A 144 8.77 -9.68 6.48
C VAL A 144 9.99 -9.66 7.39
N LEU A 145 10.70 -8.53 7.39
CA LEU A 145 11.90 -8.32 8.20
C LEU A 145 11.57 -7.83 9.61
N ALA A 146 10.71 -6.79 9.68
CA ALA A 146 10.38 -6.17 10.95
C ALA A 146 8.99 -5.53 10.97
N ARG A 147 8.53 -5.26 12.17
CA ARG A 147 7.37 -4.44 12.49
C ARG A 147 7.74 -3.43 13.55
N GLU A 148 7.30 -2.21 13.38
CA GLU A 148 7.44 -1.12 14.32
C GLU A 148 6.09 -0.83 14.99
N ASP A 149 6.09 -0.80 16.32
CA ASP A 149 4.96 -0.41 17.15
C ASP A 149 5.31 0.83 17.97
N TYR A 150 4.38 1.76 18.10
CA TYR A 150 4.51 2.91 18.98
C TYR A 150 3.25 3.08 19.83
N ASN A 151 3.41 2.97 21.12
CA ASN A 151 2.33 3.21 22.07
C ASN A 151 2.39 4.65 22.58
N ASN A 152 1.46 5.47 22.12
CA ASN A 152 1.40 6.89 22.45
C ASN A 152 1.07 7.17 23.93
N GLN A 153 0.36 6.24 24.60
CA GLN A 153 -0.01 6.41 26.02
C GLN A 153 1.21 6.30 26.95
N TYR A 154 2.15 5.43 26.58
CA TYR A 154 3.35 5.14 27.40
C TYR A 154 4.62 5.71 26.78
N ASP A 155 4.53 6.44 25.66
CA ASP A 155 5.68 6.92 24.89
C ASP A 155 6.70 5.81 24.64
N ALA A 156 6.21 4.65 24.21
CA ALA A 156 7.03 3.44 24.12
C ALA A 156 7.12 2.93 22.67
N TYR A 157 8.33 2.88 22.18
CA TYR A 157 8.70 2.24 20.91
C TYR A 157 9.01 0.76 21.11
N LYS A 158 8.62 -0.08 20.13
CA LYS A 158 8.97 -1.49 20.06
C LYS A 158 9.27 -1.88 18.63
N ILE A 159 10.38 -2.57 18.41
CA ILE A 159 10.72 -3.16 17.14
C ILE A 159 10.69 -4.68 17.29
N TYR A 160 9.90 -5.31 16.44
CA TYR A 160 9.84 -6.76 16.34
C TYR A 160 10.49 -7.21 15.04
N THR A 161 11.40 -8.18 15.12
CA THR A 161 11.93 -8.87 13.95
C THR A 161 11.20 -10.20 13.70
N TYR A 162 11.32 -10.70 12.49
CA TYR A 162 10.73 -11.97 12.08
C TYR A 162 11.84 -12.91 11.57
N ILE A 163 12.47 -13.63 12.52
CA ILE A 163 13.53 -14.58 12.21
C ILE A 163 12.91 -15.98 12.14
N ASN A 164 13.15 -16.69 11.03
CA ASN A 164 12.58 -18.03 10.80
C ASN A 164 11.06 -18.11 11.02
N GLY A 165 10.35 -17.02 10.71
CA GLY A 165 8.90 -16.91 10.89
C GLY A 165 8.43 -16.61 12.31
N ASN A 166 9.32 -16.58 13.29
CA ASN A 166 9.02 -16.24 14.67
C ASN A 166 9.22 -14.74 14.91
N ARG A 167 8.30 -14.15 15.67
CA ARG A 167 8.37 -12.75 16.07
C ARG A 167 9.19 -12.62 17.35
N GLU A 168 10.24 -11.82 17.31
CA GLU A 168 11.10 -11.52 18.45
C GLU A 168 11.13 -10.01 18.69
N LEU A 169 11.00 -9.58 19.96
CA LEU A 169 11.18 -8.20 20.38
C LEU A 169 12.68 -7.91 20.49
N VAL A 170 13.15 -6.89 19.77
CA VAL A 170 14.57 -6.49 19.75
C VAL A 170 14.81 -5.10 20.33
N TYR A 171 13.75 -4.28 20.45
CA TYR A 171 13.78 -2.94 21.04
C TYR A 171 12.41 -2.56 21.60
#